data_3c3d7569a348f50b3c58d0e08b9ccd8c
#
_entry.id   3c3d7569a348f50b3c58d0e08b9ccd8c
#
_cell.length_a   1.000
_cell.length_b   1.000
_cell.length_c   1.000
_cell.angle_alpha   90.00
_cell.angle_beta   90.00
_cell.angle_gamma   90.00
#
_symmetry.space_group_name_H-M   'P 1'
#
loop_
_entity.id
_entity.type
_entity.pdbx_description
1 polymer ?
#
loop_
_entity_poly.entity_id
_entity_poly.type
_entity_poly.pdbx_seq_one_letter_code
_entity_poly.pdbx_strand_id
1 'polypeptide(L)'
;PRECHVNRMQGAKGVCAMDATIRVARAALHYWEEPCISGTNGSGAVFFSGCAMHCVFCQNEPIAQGESGIAISRERLAEIFLELQEQKANNINLVTPGQYVPDIIVAVEEARRQGLHIPIVYNTSAYEKVDTLKMLEGIVDIYLPDFKYMDMQTAGKYSHAPDYPSVAKDAIAEMVRQQPHPEFMWETLEQGAAKSIEEGEKENTGKIATDAKARRSAPMEDEEGAIMRRGVIVRQLLLPGKVKEAQKIVTYLHEHYGNQIYL
;
A
#
# COMPACT_ATOMS: atom_id res chain seq x y z
N PRO A 1 14.70 -8.52 5.11
CA PRO A 1 16.14 -8.23 5.28
C PRO A 1 16.73 -8.89 6.54
N ARG A 2 15.91 -9.11 7.59
CA ARG A 2 16.34 -9.86 8.78
C ARG A 2 16.70 -11.30 8.40
N GLU A 3 17.94 -11.68 8.49
CA GLU A 3 18.39 -13.04 8.19
C GLU A 3 18.26 -13.92 9.45
N CYS A 4 17.01 -14.23 9.80
CA CYS A 4 16.70 -14.92 11.07
C CYS A 4 17.18 -16.36 11.11
N HIS A 5 17.40 -17.01 9.95
CA HIS A 5 17.81 -18.41 9.80
C HIS A 5 16.98 -19.41 10.62
N VAL A 6 15.69 -19.12 10.84
CA VAL A 6 14.76 -19.99 11.56
C VAL A 6 13.86 -20.75 10.59
N ASN A 7 13.50 -21.98 10.94
CA ASN A 7 12.54 -22.76 10.15
C ASN A 7 11.10 -22.42 10.56
N ARG A 8 10.54 -21.41 9.88
CA ARG A 8 9.17 -20.95 10.13
C ARG A 8 8.12 -22.02 9.84
N MET A 9 8.37 -22.95 8.90
CA MET A 9 7.47 -24.06 8.59
C MET A 9 7.34 -25.06 9.74
N GLN A 10 8.30 -25.10 10.66
CA GLN A 10 8.27 -25.91 11.88
C GLN A 10 7.83 -25.12 13.12
N GLY A 11 7.20 -23.95 12.90
CA GLY A 11 6.67 -23.12 13.98
C GLY A 11 7.69 -22.22 14.67
N ALA A 12 8.97 -22.18 14.21
CA ALA A 12 9.94 -21.23 14.73
C ALA A 12 9.59 -19.81 14.28
N LYS A 13 9.69 -18.85 15.18
CA LYS A 13 9.38 -17.44 14.88
C LYS A 13 10.63 -16.67 14.50
N GLY A 14 10.53 -15.89 13.43
CA GLY A 14 11.56 -14.93 13.04
C GLY A 14 11.53 -13.65 13.88
N VAL A 15 12.38 -12.67 13.54
CA VAL A 15 12.36 -11.32 14.16
C VAL A 15 11.00 -10.65 14.02
N CYS A 16 10.24 -10.96 12.97
CA CYS A 16 8.87 -10.47 12.80
C CYS A 16 7.85 -11.06 13.80
N ALA A 17 8.29 -11.86 14.78
CA ALA A 17 7.47 -12.56 15.78
C ALA A 17 6.52 -13.64 15.21
N MET A 18 6.61 -13.97 13.90
CA MET A 18 5.71 -14.89 13.21
C MET A 18 6.40 -16.17 12.72
N ASP A 19 5.66 -17.27 12.79
CA ASP A 19 5.92 -18.51 12.05
C ASP A 19 5.38 -18.42 10.60
N ALA A 20 5.25 -19.53 9.89
CA ALA A 20 4.72 -19.54 8.51
C ALA A 20 3.20 -19.43 8.41
N THR A 21 2.46 -19.52 9.53
CA THR A 21 0.99 -19.46 9.54
C THR A 21 0.52 -18.03 9.29
N ILE A 22 -0.30 -17.82 8.28
CA ILE A 22 -0.88 -16.49 8.00
C ILE A 22 -1.73 -16.06 9.20
N ARG A 23 -1.47 -14.84 9.70
CA ARG A 23 -2.28 -14.23 10.76
C ARG A 23 -2.73 -12.85 10.35
N VAL A 24 -4.04 -12.63 10.43
CA VAL A 24 -4.69 -11.34 10.14
C VAL A 24 -5.29 -10.79 11.43
N ALA A 25 -4.88 -9.58 11.79
CA ALA A 25 -5.38 -8.89 12.97
C ALA A 25 -6.69 -8.14 12.69
N ARG A 26 -6.83 -7.62 11.47
CA ARG A 26 -8.03 -6.88 11.05
C ARG A 26 -8.17 -6.94 9.53
N ALA A 27 -9.41 -7.04 9.05
CA ALA A 27 -9.78 -6.81 7.66
C ALA A 27 -11.07 -5.96 7.65
N ALA A 28 -11.02 -4.74 7.11
CA ALA A 28 -12.16 -3.82 7.07
C ALA A 28 -11.89 -2.64 6.13
N LEU A 29 -12.94 -1.92 5.74
CA LEU A 29 -12.79 -0.63 5.08
C LEU A 29 -12.08 0.37 6.00
N HIS A 30 -11.14 1.11 5.42
CA HIS A 30 -10.34 2.13 6.08
C HIS A 30 -10.37 3.43 5.26
N TYR A 31 -10.69 4.55 5.91
CA TYR A 31 -10.95 5.83 5.24
C TYR A 31 -9.86 6.87 5.46
N TRP A 32 -8.76 6.48 6.11
CA TRP A 32 -7.70 7.38 6.56
C TRP A 32 -6.32 7.04 5.97
N GLU A 33 -6.31 6.34 4.82
CA GLU A 33 -5.11 6.27 3.98
C GLU A 33 -5.02 7.54 3.14
N GLU A 34 -4.01 7.67 2.30
CA GLU A 34 -3.87 8.77 1.36
C GLU A 34 -5.17 8.97 0.56
N PRO A 35 -5.57 10.22 0.28
CA PRO A 35 -6.85 10.50 -0.40
C PRO A 35 -7.02 9.71 -1.71
N CYS A 36 -5.96 9.57 -2.51
CA CYS A 36 -5.99 8.80 -3.76
C CYS A 36 -6.01 7.27 -3.57
N ILE A 37 -5.88 6.77 -2.33
CA ILE A 37 -6.02 5.36 -1.97
C ILE A 37 -7.41 5.10 -1.38
N SER A 38 -7.82 5.89 -0.39
CA SER A 38 -9.09 5.72 0.30
C SER A 38 -10.28 6.20 -0.54
N GLY A 39 -10.16 7.36 -1.20
CA GLY A 39 -11.28 8.02 -1.83
C GLY A 39 -12.50 8.12 -0.92
N THR A 40 -13.69 8.12 -1.50
CA THR A 40 -14.96 8.15 -0.76
C THR A 40 -15.42 6.77 -0.28
N ASN A 41 -15.04 5.71 -1.00
CA ASN A 41 -15.48 4.33 -0.70
C ASN A 41 -14.61 3.62 0.33
N GLY A 42 -13.43 4.15 0.61
CA GLY A 42 -12.45 3.56 1.52
C GLY A 42 -11.54 2.53 0.87
N SER A 43 -10.46 2.23 1.54
CA SER A 43 -9.46 1.20 1.21
C SER A 43 -9.80 -0.10 1.95
N GLY A 44 -9.80 -1.23 1.29
CA GLY A 44 -10.00 -2.56 1.89
C GLY A 44 -8.74 -3.02 2.62
N ALA A 45 -8.51 -2.49 3.84
CA ALA A 45 -7.27 -2.72 4.58
C ALA A 45 -7.25 -4.09 5.27
N VAL A 46 -6.21 -4.87 5.01
CA VAL A 46 -5.91 -6.15 5.66
C VAL A 46 -4.62 -6.02 6.44
N PHE A 47 -4.72 -5.99 7.77
CA PHE A 47 -3.59 -5.85 8.68
C PHE A 47 -3.03 -7.22 9.04
N PHE A 48 -1.82 -7.51 8.60
CA PHE A 48 -1.12 -8.74 8.92
C PHE A 48 -0.38 -8.61 10.25
N SER A 49 -0.40 -9.69 11.04
CA SER A 49 0.32 -9.74 12.32
C SER A 49 1.81 -9.92 12.10
N GLY A 50 2.59 -9.28 12.97
CA GLY A 50 4.04 -9.31 12.95
C GLY A 50 4.66 -8.21 12.08
N CYS A 51 5.87 -7.79 12.46
CA CYS A 51 6.63 -6.79 11.71
C CYS A 51 8.14 -6.98 11.92
N ALA A 52 8.93 -6.87 10.86
CA ALA A 52 10.38 -7.00 10.93
C ALA A 52 11.07 -5.78 11.55
N MET A 53 10.38 -4.64 11.73
CA MET A 53 10.98 -3.37 12.16
C MET A 53 10.88 -3.13 13.67
N HIS A 54 9.72 -3.43 14.30
CA HIS A 54 9.45 -3.14 15.72
C HIS A 54 9.78 -1.70 16.13
N CYS A 55 9.27 -0.72 15.36
CA CYS A 55 9.51 0.69 15.65
C CYS A 55 8.94 1.09 17.02
N VAL A 56 9.70 1.81 17.84
CA VAL A 56 9.29 2.26 19.19
C VAL A 56 8.10 3.22 19.21
N PHE A 57 7.73 3.78 18.05
CA PHE A 57 6.58 4.66 17.88
C PHE A 57 5.46 4.00 17.05
N CYS A 58 5.42 2.69 16.95
CA CYS A 58 4.43 1.98 16.14
C CYS A 58 3.01 2.22 16.68
N GLN A 59 2.12 2.75 15.82
CA GLN A 59 0.71 2.94 16.17
C GLN A 59 -0.04 1.62 16.32
N ASN A 60 0.46 0.57 15.65
CA ASN A 60 -0.12 -0.78 15.65
C ASN A 60 0.79 -1.75 16.42
N GLU A 61 1.33 -1.33 17.57
CA GLU A 61 2.32 -2.10 18.33
C GLU A 61 1.86 -3.55 18.64
N PRO A 62 0.65 -3.82 19.16
CA PRO A 62 0.20 -5.19 19.44
C PRO A 62 0.14 -6.07 18.19
N ILE A 63 -0.21 -5.49 17.05
CA ILE A 63 -0.20 -6.19 15.76
C ILE A 63 1.23 -6.47 15.31
N ALA A 64 2.11 -5.47 15.40
CA ALA A 64 3.52 -5.59 15.02
C ALA A 64 4.30 -6.58 15.89
N GLN A 65 3.95 -6.71 17.16
CA GLN A 65 4.52 -7.69 18.08
C GLN A 65 3.93 -9.10 17.91
N GLY A 66 2.91 -9.27 17.08
CA GLY A 66 2.26 -10.56 16.86
C GLY A 66 1.36 -11.01 18.00
N GLU A 67 0.95 -10.10 18.86
CA GLU A 67 0.04 -10.35 19.99
C GLU A 67 -1.43 -10.40 19.58
N SER A 68 -1.75 -9.80 18.41
CA SER A 68 -3.09 -9.73 17.87
C SER A 68 -3.18 -10.49 16.55
N GLY A 69 -4.38 -11.01 16.26
CA GLY A 69 -4.69 -11.65 14.98
C GLY A 69 -4.99 -13.13 15.11
N ILE A 70 -5.77 -13.62 14.16
CA ILE A 70 -6.18 -15.02 14.06
C ILE A 70 -5.46 -15.71 12.90
N ALA A 71 -5.20 -16.99 13.03
CA ALA A 71 -4.67 -17.82 11.95
C ALA A 71 -5.76 -18.06 10.90
N ILE A 72 -5.40 -17.89 9.63
CA ILE A 72 -6.30 -18.15 8.51
C ILE A 72 -5.60 -18.97 7.42
N SER A 73 -6.38 -19.60 6.54
CA SER A 73 -5.85 -20.26 5.34
C SER A 73 -5.69 -19.28 4.18
N ARG A 74 -5.03 -19.71 3.10
CA ARG A 74 -4.91 -18.95 1.85
C ARG A 74 -6.25 -18.72 1.19
N GLU A 75 -7.12 -19.72 1.23
CA GLU A 75 -8.49 -19.69 0.71
C GLU A 75 -9.29 -18.60 1.47
N ARG A 76 -9.20 -18.59 2.80
CA ARG A 76 -9.89 -17.58 3.61
C ARG A 76 -9.35 -16.17 3.32
N LEU A 77 -8.06 -16.03 3.06
CA LEU A 77 -7.48 -14.74 2.67
C LEU A 77 -8.03 -14.26 1.31
N ALA A 78 -8.18 -15.15 0.33
CA ALA A 78 -8.79 -14.84 -0.96
C ALA A 78 -10.26 -14.42 -0.80
N GLU A 79 -11.04 -15.12 0.04
CA GLU A 79 -12.43 -14.75 0.37
C GLU A 79 -12.51 -13.35 0.99
N ILE A 80 -11.61 -13.02 1.92
CA ILE A 80 -11.55 -11.67 2.55
C ILE A 80 -11.35 -10.59 1.47
N PHE A 81 -10.51 -10.82 0.46
CA PHE A 81 -10.32 -9.86 -0.62
C PHE A 81 -11.60 -9.62 -1.43
N LEU A 82 -12.33 -10.69 -1.73
CA LEU A 82 -13.61 -10.60 -2.43
C LEU A 82 -14.69 -9.91 -1.57
N GLU A 83 -14.79 -10.24 -0.28
CA GLU A 83 -15.70 -9.60 0.66
C GLU A 83 -15.46 -8.07 0.76
N LEU A 84 -14.20 -7.64 0.74
CA LEU A 84 -13.86 -6.21 0.74
C LEU A 84 -14.22 -5.54 -0.60
N GLN A 85 -14.03 -6.23 -1.72
CA GLN A 85 -14.49 -5.74 -3.03
C GLN A 85 -16.02 -5.62 -3.08
N GLU A 86 -16.77 -6.58 -2.56
CA GLU A 86 -18.24 -6.52 -2.44
C GLU A 86 -18.70 -5.32 -1.60
N GLN A 87 -17.94 -4.95 -0.57
CA GLN A 87 -18.16 -3.75 0.23
C GLN A 87 -17.77 -2.45 -0.50
N LYS A 88 -17.39 -2.51 -1.78
CA LYS A 88 -17.03 -1.37 -2.63
C LYS A 88 -15.69 -0.70 -2.28
N ALA A 89 -14.77 -1.44 -1.65
CA ALA A 89 -13.42 -0.93 -1.45
C ALA A 89 -12.77 -0.49 -2.78
N ASN A 90 -12.03 0.62 -2.76
CA ASN A 90 -11.31 1.11 -3.94
C ASN A 90 -10.11 0.23 -4.32
N ASN A 91 -9.59 -0.53 -3.37
CA ASN A 91 -8.43 -1.43 -3.51
C ASN A 91 -8.39 -2.44 -2.36
N ILE A 92 -7.50 -3.42 -2.46
CA ILE A 92 -7.10 -4.28 -1.34
C ILE A 92 -5.75 -3.78 -0.83
N ASN A 93 -5.71 -3.25 0.39
CA ASN A 93 -4.52 -2.68 1.00
C ASN A 93 -3.90 -3.68 2.00
N LEU A 94 -2.80 -4.28 1.61
CA LEU A 94 -2.05 -5.26 2.38
C LEU A 94 -1.09 -4.53 3.33
N VAL A 95 -1.44 -4.43 4.61
CA VAL A 95 -0.66 -3.67 5.60
C VAL A 95 0.35 -4.59 6.31
N THR A 96 1.64 -4.30 6.16
CA THR A 96 2.77 -5.07 6.70
C THR A 96 2.77 -6.54 6.24
N PRO A 97 2.72 -6.82 4.92
CA PRO A 97 2.52 -8.18 4.38
C PRO A 97 3.81 -8.99 4.21
N GLY A 98 5.00 -8.38 4.35
CA GLY A 98 6.30 -8.93 3.92
C GLY A 98 6.63 -10.33 4.41
N GLN A 99 6.15 -10.73 5.59
CA GLN A 99 6.37 -12.06 6.15
C GLN A 99 5.51 -13.17 5.51
N TYR A 100 4.50 -12.82 4.71
CA TYR A 100 3.54 -13.77 4.11
C TYR A 100 3.47 -13.69 2.58
N VAL A 101 4.45 -13.07 1.92
CA VAL A 101 4.44 -12.84 0.47
C VAL A 101 4.12 -14.09 -0.36
N PRO A 102 4.68 -15.29 -0.12
CA PRO A 102 4.34 -16.46 -0.91
C PRO A 102 2.86 -16.87 -0.80
N ASP A 103 2.28 -16.71 0.38
CA ASP A 103 0.86 -17.06 0.63
C ASP A 103 -0.08 -16.01 0.04
N ILE A 104 0.32 -14.74 0.11
CA ILE A 104 -0.42 -13.61 -0.48
C ILE A 104 -0.50 -13.74 -2.00
N ILE A 105 0.59 -14.12 -2.67
CA ILE A 105 0.58 -14.34 -4.12
C ILE A 105 -0.49 -15.37 -4.50
N VAL A 106 -0.50 -16.52 -3.82
CA VAL A 106 -1.49 -17.57 -4.06
C VAL A 106 -2.92 -17.09 -3.81
N ALA A 107 -3.13 -16.34 -2.71
CA ALA A 107 -4.45 -15.82 -2.37
C ALA A 107 -4.94 -14.76 -3.37
N VAL A 108 -4.07 -13.87 -3.85
CA VAL A 108 -4.42 -12.86 -4.87
C VAL A 108 -4.75 -13.53 -6.21
N GLU A 109 -3.95 -14.50 -6.64
CA GLU A 109 -4.22 -15.25 -7.88
C GLU A 109 -5.55 -16.01 -7.80
N GLU A 110 -5.85 -16.64 -6.66
CA GLU A 110 -7.13 -17.29 -6.42
C GLU A 110 -8.29 -16.30 -6.46
N ALA A 111 -8.19 -15.18 -5.75
CA ALA A 111 -9.22 -14.16 -5.73
C ALA A 111 -9.45 -13.57 -7.15
N ARG A 112 -8.39 -13.33 -7.92
CA ARG A 112 -8.50 -12.87 -9.32
C ARG A 112 -9.22 -13.89 -10.21
N ARG A 113 -8.98 -15.19 -10.02
CA ARG A 113 -9.74 -16.22 -10.74
C ARG A 113 -11.22 -16.21 -10.39
N GLN A 114 -11.58 -15.80 -9.18
CA GLN A 114 -12.95 -15.66 -8.69
C GLN A 114 -13.57 -14.28 -8.95
N GLY A 115 -12.87 -13.35 -9.64
CA GLY A 115 -13.41 -12.05 -10.05
C GLY A 115 -12.90 -10.84 -9.30
N LEU A 116 -11.82 -10.95 -8.51
CA LEU A 116 -11.16 -9.78 -7.93
C LEU A 116 -10.54 -8.93 -9.06
N HIS A 117 -10.94 -7.66 -9.14
CA HIS A 117 -10.51 -6.73 -10.21
C HIS A 117 -10.05 -5.36 -9.68
N ILE A 118 -10.23 -5.08 -8.39
CA ILE A 118 -9.71 -3.85 -7.78
C ILE A 118 -8.21 -3.97 -7.52
N PRO A 119 -7.45 -2.85 -7.49
CA PRO A 119 -6.00 -2.87 -7.33
C PRO A 119 -5.54 -3.49 -6.01
N ILE A 120 -4.35 -4.08 -6.03
CA ILE A 120 -3.64 -4.55 -4.84
C ILE A 120 -2.61 -3.50 -4.44
N VAL A 121 -2.74 -2.98 -3.21
CA VAL A 121 -1.80 -2.06 -2.58
C VAL A 121 -0.89 -2.83 -1.62
N TYR A 122 0.41 -2.68 -1.76
CA TYR A 122 1.42 -3.24 -0.87
C TYR A 122 1.96 -2.17 0.07
N ASN A 123 1.40 -2.09 1.28
CA ASN A 123 1.70 -1.08 2.29
C ASN A 123 2.80 -1.58 3.23
N THR A 124 3.99 -1.03 3.12
CA THR A 124 5.19 -1.55 3.75
C THR A 124 6.08 -0.46 4.35
N SER A 125 6.91 -0.85 5.30
CA SER A 125 7.98 0.00 5.84
C SER A 125 9.16 0.20 4.88
N ALA A 126 9.11 -0.31 3.65
CA ALA A 126 10.23 -0.41 2.71
C ALA A 126 11.43 -1.25 3.20
N TYR A 127 11.34 -1.92 4.34
CA TYR A 127 12.39 -2.80 4.83
C TYR A 127 12.23 -4.20 4.25
N GLU A 128 12.42 -4.32 2.92
CA GLU A 128 12.16 -5.52 2.13
C GLU A 128 13.42 -5.98 1.38
N LYS A 129 13.51 -7.29 1.11
CA LYS A 129 14.51 -7.82 0.18
C LYS A 129 14.04 -7.60 -1.27
N VAL A 130 14.93 -7.15 -2.14
CA VAL A 130 14.65 -6.99 -3.57
C VAL A 130 14.12 -8.28 -4.20
N ASP A 131 14.69 -9.44 -3.85
CA ASP A 131 14.23 -10.72 -4.39
C ASP A 131 12.78 -11.06 -3.95
N THR A 132 12.37 -10.63 -2.76
CA THR A 132 10.97 -10.77 -2.32
C THR A 132 10.04 -9.87 -3.12
N LEU A 133 10.47 -8.63 -3.40
CA LEU A 133 9.70 -7.69 -4.22
C LEU A 133 9.56 -8.17 -5.68
N LYS A 134 10.60 -8.79 -6.25
CA LYS A 134 10.52 -9.38 -7.59
C LYS A 134 9.45 -10.47 -7.71
N MET A 135 9.16 -11.22 -6.63
CA MET A 135 8.07 -12.19 -6.62
C MET A 135 6.70 -11.54 -6.74
N LEU A 136 6.56 -10.26 -6.40
CA LEU A 136 5.32 -9.49 -6.44
C LEU A 136 5.05 -8.83 -7.80
N GLU A 137 5.97 -8.95 -8.75
CA GLU A 137 5.79 -8.39 -10.10
C GLU A 137 4.53 -8.97 -10.78
N GLY A 138 3.63 -8.10 -11.25
CA GLY A 138 2.34 -8.51 -11.80
C GLY A 138 1.25 -8.86 -10.75
N ILE A 139 1.60 -8.94 -9.47
CA ILE A 139 0.66 -9.16 -8.36
C ILE A 139 0.21 -7.84 -7.75
N VAL A 140 1.17 -6.93 -7.50
CA VAL A 140 0.94 -5.63 -6.87
C VAL A 140 0.78 -4.55 -7.92
N ASP A 141 -0.26 -3.75 -7.77
CA ASP A 141 -0.57 -2.61 -8.65
C ASP A 141 -0.04 -1.30 -8.07
N ILE A 142 -0.09 -1.13 -6.75
CA ILE A 142 0.34 0.09 -6.05
C ILE A 142 1.29 -0.28 -4.92
N TYR A 143 2.48 0.30 -4.92
CA TYR A 143 3.39 0.23 -3.78
C TYR A 143 3.22 1.46 -2.89
N LEU A 144 3.09 1.25 -1.58
CA LEU A 144 2.93 2.29 -0.57
C LEU A 144 4.03 2.14 0.51
N PRO A 145 5.31 2.40 0.15
CA PRO A 145 6.42 2.32 1.08
C PRO A 145 6.54 3.55 1.97
N ASP A 146 6.88 3.33 3.25
CA ASP A 146 7.39 4.40 4.10
C ASP A 146 8.90 4.52 3.94
N PHE A 147 9.45 5.69 3.64
CA PHE A 147 10.88 5.94 3.75
C PHE A 147 11.18 6.68 5.07
N LYS A 148 11.48 5.92 6.12
CA LYS A 148 11.53 6.44 7.49
C LYS A 148 12.84 7.13 7.88
N TYR A 149 13.99 6.65 7.37
CA TYR A 149 15.31 7.08 7.83
C TYR A 149 16.34 7.11 6.70
N MET A 150 17.23 8.11 6.73
CA MET A 150 18.47 8.17 5.96
C MET A 150 19.71 7.97 6.85
N ASP A 151 19.55 8.09 8.18
CA ASP A 151 20.62 7.94 9.16
C ASP A 151 20.55 6.58 9.85
N MET A 152 21.65 5.83 9.76
CA MET A 152 21.79 4.48 10.33
C MET A 152 21.62 4.45 11.85
N GLN A 153 22.11 5.50 12.56
CA GLN A 153 22.00 5.59 14.01
C GLN A 153 20.55 5.79 14.43
N THR A 154 19.84 6.67 13.72
CA THR A 154 18.40 6.93 13.94
C THR A 154 17.59 5.66 13.68
N ALA A 155 17.86 4.96 12.57
CA ALA A 155 17.20 3.71 12.22
C ALA A 155 17.47 2.60 13.24
N GLY A 156 18.70 2.48 13.70
CA GLY A 156 19.08 1.54 14.77
C GLY A 156 18.40 1.84 16.10
N LYS A 157 18.32 3.13 16.47
CA LYS A 157 17.73 3.59 17.74
C LYS A 157 16.21 3.37 17.79
N TYR A 158 15.48 3.70 16.71
CA TYR A 158 14.02 3.74 16.73
C TYR A 158 13.34 2.53 16.09
N SER A 159 14.07 1.72 15.31
CA SER A 159 13.51 0.56 14.62
C SER A 159 14.43 -0.67 14.61
N HIS A 160 15.50 -0.65 15.40
CA HIS A 160 16.45 -1.76 15.51
C HIS A 160 17.00 -2.26 14.16
N ALA A 161 17.08 -1.37 13.16
CA ALA A 161 17.47 -1.66 11.77
C ALA A 161 18.51 -0.66 11.27
N PRO A 162 19.78 -0.72 11.70
CA PRO A 162 20.81 0.24 11.28
C PRO A 162 21.08 0.20 9.76
N ASP A 163 20.81 -0.92 9.11
CA ASP A 163 20.93 -1.11 7.67
C ASP A 163 19.71 -0.60 6.86
N TYR A 164 18.68 -0.10 7.53
CA TYR A 164 17.44 0.36 6.91
C TYR A 164 17.64 1.32 5.72
N PRO A 165 18.51 2.36 5.80
CA PRO A 165 18.62 3.34 4.71
C PRO A 165 19.05 2.72 3.38
N SER A 166 19.96 1.75 3.38
CA SER A 166 20.38 1.05 2.16
C SER A 166 19.29 0.10 1.67
N VAL A 167 18.72 -0.69 2.57
CA VAL A 167 17.66 -1.66 2.24
C VAL A 167 16.43 -0.94 1.64
N ALA A 168 16.01 0.17 2.25
CA ALA A 168 14.85 0.92 1.78
C ALA A 168 15.08 1.56 0.40
N LYS A 169 16.28 2.06 0.12
CA LYS A 169 16.63 2.61 -1.20
C LYS A 169 16.54 1.54 -2.29
N ASP A 170 17.13 0.38 -2.04
CA ASP A 170 17.10 -0.74 -3.00
C ASP A 170 15.67 -1.26 -3.20
N ALA A 171 14.88 -1.33 -2.13
CA ALA A 171 13.48 -1.74 -2.18
C ALA A 171 12.63 -0.75 -2.99
N ILE A 172 12.74 0.57 -2.73
CA ILE A 172 12.00 1.59 -3.45
C ILE A 172 12.40 1.60 -4.93
N ALA A 173 13.69 1.45 -5.24
CA ALA A 173 14.16 1.36 -6.62
C ALA A 173 13.51 0.19 -7.37
N GLU A 174 13.38 -0.98 -6.74
CA GLU A 174 12.70 -2.12 -7.33
C GLU A 174 11.19 -1.89 -7.49
N MET A 175 10.53 -1.26 -6.51
CA MET A 175 9.10 -0.90 -6.60
C MET A 175 8.85 0.07 -7.77
N VAL A 176 9.68 1.09 -7.94
CA VAL A 176 9.60 2.03 -9.06
C VAL A 176 9.91 1.34 -10.39
N ARG A 177 10.86 0.40 -10.44
CA ARG A 177 11.11 -0.40 -11.64
C ARG A 177 9.85 -1.16 -12.09
N GLN A 178 9.09 -1.72 -11.14
CA GLN A 178 7.86 -2.48 -11.44
C GLN A 178 6.70 -1.56 -11.80
N GLN A 179 6.59 -0.39 -11.15
CA GLN A 179 5.50 0.57 -11.33
C GLN A 179 6.06 1.98 -11.62
N PRO A 180 6.61 2.21 -12.82
CA PRO A 180 7.41 3.41 -13.11
C PRO A 180 6.59 4.69 -13.32
N HIS A 181 5.25 4.56 -13.47
CA HIS A 181 4.39 5.70 -13.73
C HIS A 181 3.10 5.58 -12.93
N PRO A 182 2.72 6.62 -12.15
CA PRO A 182 1.44 6.65 -11.47
C PRO A 182 0.30 6.80 -12.48
N GLU A 183 -0.73 5.96 -12.32
CA GLU A 183 -1.96 6.00 -13.11
C GLU A 183 -3.14 6.24 -12.18
N PHE A 184 -4.00 7.19 -12.54
CA PHE A 184 -5.19 7.58 -11.78
C PHE A 184 -6.45 7.39 -12.63
N MET A 185 -7.57 7.16 -11.95
CA MET A 185 -8.91 7.27 -12.51
C MET A 185 -9.77 8.15 -11.62
N TRP A 186 -10.79 8.75 -12.21
CA TRP A 186 -11.76 9.55 -11.46
C TRP A 186 -12.82 8.66 -10.82
N GLU A 187 -13.15 8.89 -9.56
CA GLU A 187 -14.37 8.34 -8.97
C GLU A 187 -15.56 8.93 -9.73
N THR A 188 -16.29 8.07 -10.44
CA THR A 188 -17.63 8.44 -10.91
C THR A 188 -18.51 8.49 -9.66
N LEU A 189 -18.87 9.70 -9.22
CA LEU A 189 -19.92 9.87 -8.25
C LEU A 189 -21.21 9.32 -8.90
N GLU A 190 -21.58 8.09 -8.59
CA GLU A 190 -22.95 7.65 -8.83
C GLU A 190 -23.84 8.62 -8.05
N GLN A 191 -24.58 9.43 -8.77
CA GLN A 191 -25.51 10.39 -8.20
C GLN A 191 -26.51 9.62 -7.31
N GLY A 192 -26.20 9.55 -6.04
CA GLY A 192 -27.15 9.14 -5.03
C GLY A 192 -28.28 10.15 -5.01
N ALA A 193 -29.42 9.74 -5.58
CA ALA A 193 -30.75 10.30 -5.38
C ALA A 193 -30.81 11.83 -5.11
N ALA A 194 -30.74 12.64 -6.15
CA ALA A 194 -31.30 13.98 -6.13
C ALA A 194 -32.81 13.85 -6.08
N LYS A 195 -33.41 14.04 -4.88
CA LYS A 195 -34.80 14.41 -4.77
C LYS A 195 -34.96 15.81 -5.36
N SER A 196 -35.75 15.83 -6.44
CA SER A 196 -36.52 16.93 -7.03
C SER A 196 -36.37 18.31 -6.39
N ILE A 197 -35.80 19.24 -7.14
CA ILE A 197 -36.35 20.59 -7.28
C ILE A 197 -36.52 20.80 -8.80
N GLU A 198 -37.79 20.88 -9.22
CA GLU A 198 -38.18 21.31 -10.56
C GLU A 198 -37.85 22.80 -10.73
N GLU A 199 -37.33 23.16 -11.86
CA GLU A 199 -37.85 24.10 -12.85
C GLU A 199 -36.69 24.79 -13.63
N GLY A 200 -36.76 24.75 -14.95
CA GLY A 200 -36.30 25.86 -15.79
C GLY A 200 -35.26 25.61 -16.84
N GLU A 201 -35.69 25.02 -17.95
CA GLU A 201 -35.36 25.43 -19.36
C GLU A 201 -33.90 25.50 -19.91
N LYS A 202 -33.72 24.75 -20.89
CA LYS A 202 -33.31 24.97 -22.30
C LYS A 202 -32.09 24.21 -22.83
N GLU A 203 -32.41 23.52 -23.91
CA GLU A 203 -31.56 22.85 -24.89
C GLU A 203 -30.19 23.49 -25.14
N ASN A 204 -29.15 22.66 -25.17
CA ASN A 204 -28.18 22.79 -26.26
C ASN A 204 -27.54 21.43 -26.58
N THR A 205 -27.78 20.98 -27.79
CA THR A 205 -27.21 19.83 -28.47
C THR A 205 -25.73 20.08 -28.75
N GLY A 206 -24.82 19.28 -28.13
CA GLY A 206 -23.40 19.36 -28.39
C GLY A 206 -22.72 17.97 -28.26
N LYS A 207 -22.33 17.44 -29.39
CA LYS A 207 -21.67 16.17 -29.71
C LYS A 207 -20.70 15.71 -28.64
N ILE A 208 -20.86 14.43 -28.24
CA ILE A 208 -19.86 13.65 -27.51
C ILE A 208 -18.65 13.46 -28.40
N ALA A 209 -17.55 14.12 -28.09
CA ALA A 209 -16.24 13.82 -28.67
C ALA A 209 -15.60 12.68 -27.87
N THR A 210 -15.51 11.51 -28.49
CA THR A 210 -14.66 10.41 -28.03
C THR A 210 -13.21 10.77 -28.33
N ASP A 211 -12.51 11.32 -27.34
CA ASP A 211 -11.05 11.45 -27.41
C ASP A 211 -10.38 10.54 -26.37
N ALA A 212 -10.05 9.34 -26.83
CA ALA A 212 -9.10 8.46 -26.19
C ALA A 212 -7.67 8.97 -26.44
N LYS A 213 -7.24 10.00 -25.72
CA LYS A 213 -5.81 10.37 -25.56
C LYS A 213 -5.65 11.54 -24.57
N ALA A 214 -5.53 11.23 -23.29
CA ALA A 214 -4.73 12.06 -22.40
C ALA A 214 -4.25 11.17 -21.24
N ARG A 215 -3.09 10.55 -21.39
CA ARG A 215 -2.27 10.15 -20.25
C ARG A 215 -1.85 11.44 -19.56
N ARG A 216 -2.58 11.85 -18.54
CA ARG A 216 -2.16 12.98 -17.71
C ARG A 216 -1.19 12.48 -16.65
N SER A 217 -0.07 13.18 -16.51
CA SER A 217 0.79 13.21 -15.33
C SER A 217 -0.03 13.42 -14.06
N ALA A 218 0.53 13.05 -12.88
CA ALA A 218 -0.11 13.13 -11.57
C ALA A 218 -1.09 14.30 -11.41
N PRO A 219 -2.24 14.09 -10.71
CA PRO A 219 -3.22 15.16 -10.50
C PRO A 219 -2.56 16.36 -9.81
N MET A 220 -2.87 17.55 -10.26
CA MET A 220 -2.51 18.78 -9.57
C MET A 220 -3.33 18.89 -8.28
N GLU A 221 -2.82 19.59 -7.26
CA GLU A 221 -3.30 19.62 -5.86
C GLU A 221 -4.80 19.91 -5.64
N ASP A 222 -5.55 20.24 -6.69
CA ASP A 222 -6.97 20.64 -6.62
C ASP A 222 -7.94 19.60 -7.22
N GLU A 223 -7.49 18.38 -7.57
CA GLU A 223 -8.33 17.38 -8.22
C GLU A 223 -8.91 16.40 -7.17
N GLU A 224 -9.91 16.84 -6.40
CA GLU A 224 -10.70 15.95 -5.53
C GLU A 224 -11.33 14.81 -6.34
N GLY A 225 -11.14 13.56 -5.89
CA GLY A 225 -11.78 12.37 -6.48
C GLY A 225 -10.90 11.53 -7.40
N ALA A 226 -9.61 11.81 -7.55
CA ALA A 226 -8.70 10.95 -8.31
C ALA A 226 -8.24 9.76 -7.47
N ILE A 227 -8.50 8.54 -7.93
CA ILE A 227 -8.08 7.29 -7.28
C ILE A 227 -6.93 6.66 -8.05
N MET A 228 -5.85 6.34 -7.35
CA MET A 228 -4.70 5.68 -7.95
C MET A 228 -5.03 4.23 -8.33
N ARG A 229 -4.63 3.83 -9.52
CA ARG A 229 -4.79 2.47 -10.04
C ARG A 229 -3.46 1.74 -10.11
N ARG A 230 -2.36 2.45 -10.34
CA ARG A 230 -1.00 1.91 -10.41
C ARG A 230 0.00 2.97 -9.98
N GLY A 231 1.14 2.53 -9.46
CA GLY A 231 2.25 3.43 -9.17
C GLY A 231 2.91 3.19 -7.83
N VAL A 232 3.73 4.16 -7.42
CA VAL A 232 4.41 4.16 -6.13
C VAL A 232 4.09 5.45 -5.39
N ILE A 233 3.58 5.33 -4.18
CA ILE A 233 3.41 6.46 -3.24
C ILE A 233 4.42 6.27 -2.12
N VAL A 234 5.39 7.16 -2.00
CA VAL A 234 6.36 7.09 -0.91
C VAL A 234 5.92 8.00 0.22
N ARG A 235 5.72 7.45 1.41
CA ARG A 235 5.42 8.24 2.62
C ARG A 235 6.68 8.55 3.40
N GLN A 236 6.75 9.77 3.93
CA GLN A 236 7.81 10.19 4.82
C GLN A 236 7.24 10.60 6.17
N LEU A 237 7.67 9.95 7.25
CA LEU A 237 7.26 10.28 8.61
C LEU A 237 8.21 11.31 9.21
N LEU A 238 7.70 12.50 9.50
CA LEU A 238 8.46 13.54 10.18
C LEU A 238 8.55 13.26 11.68
N LEU A 239 9.68 12.73 12.12
CA LEU A 239 9.94 12.50 13.55
C LEU A 239 10.34 13.80 14.25
N PRO A 240 9.95 14.00 15.54
CA PRO A 240 10.33 15.17 16.32
C PRO A 240 11.85 15.38 16.32
N GLY A 241 12.28 16.60 15.99
CA GLY A 241 13.71 16.97 15.93
C GLY A 241 14.47 16.45 14.72
N LYS A 242 13.80 15.81 13.74
CA LYS A 242 14.42 15.19 12.56
C LYS A 242 14.09 15.86 11.22
N VAL A 243 13.76 17.16 11.25
CA VAL A 243 13.43 17.94 10.04
C VAL A 243 14.51 17.86 8.97
N LYS A 244 15.80 17.98 9.36
CA LYS A 244 16.91 17.87 8.39
C LYS A 244 17.03 16.50 7.75
N GLU A 245 16.65 15.45 8.47
CA GLU A 245 16.63 14.08 7.93
C GLU A 245 15.47 13.92 6.93
N ALA A 246 14.28 14.42 7.29
CA ALA A 246 13.14 14.44 6.39
C ALA A 246 13.43 15.20 5.09
N GLN A 247 14.06 16.37 5.19
CA GLN A 247 14.51 17.13 4.01
C GLN A 247 15.45 16.31 3.11
N LYS A 248 16.43 15.59 3.69
CA LYS A 248 17.32 14.72 2.92
C LYS A 248 16.56 13.60 2.19
N ILE A 249 15.54 13.01 2.83
CA ILE A 249 14.71 11.97 2.23
C ILE A 249 13.95 12.55 1.03
N VAL A 250 13.26 13.69 1.21
CA VAL A 250 12.49 14.33 0.14
C VAL A 250 13.40 14.73 -1.03
N THR A 251 14.55 15.34 -0.73
CA THR A 251 15.55 15.70 -1.76
C THR A 251 16.02 14.46 -2.52
N TYR A 252 16.38 13.38 -1.82
CA TYR A 252 16.80 12.13 -2.44
C TYR A 252 15.72 11.55 -3.37
N LEU A 253 14.48 11.49 -2.90
CA LEU A 253 13.36 10.95 -3.68
C LEU A 253 13.10 11.80 -4.93
N HIS A 254 13.14 13.11 -4.80
CA HIS A 254 12.96 14.02 -5.93
C HIS A 254 14.09 13.89 -6.98
N GLU A 255 15.35 13.86 -6.54
CA GLU A 255 16.52 13.75 -7.42
C GLU A 255 16.59 12.41 -8.18
N HIS A 256 16.12 11.31 -7.55
CA HIS A 256 16.23 9.96 -8.14
C HIS A 256 15.01 9.54 -8.94
N TYR A 257 13.82 9.99 -8.56
CA TYR A 257 12.58 9.49 -9.14
C TYR A 257 11.68 10.57 -9.76
N GLY A 258 11.80 11.84 -9.34
CA GLY A 258 11.01 12.94 -9.90
C GLY A 258 9.52 12.60 -9.96
N ASN A 259 8.95 12.62 -11.17
CA ASN A 259 7.53 12.35 -11.42
C ASN A 259 7.17 10.86 -11.53
N GLN A 260 8.12 9.95 -11.27
CA GLN A 260 7.84 8.50 -11.28
C GLN A 260 7.13 8.03 -10.00
N ILE A 261 7.16 8.84 -8.95
CA ILE A 261 6.52 8.56 -7.68
C ILE A 261 5.58 9.69 -7.28
N TYR A 262 4.61 9.35 -6.44
CA TYR A 262 3.80 10.31 -5.69
C TYR A 262 4.36 10.40 -4.26
N LEU A 263 4.47 11.61 -3.70
CA LEU A 263 5.08 11.86 -2.38
C LEU A 263 4.09 12.56 -1.46
#